data_07b5b647111c78bc0f462e4ffda2e0ec
#
_entry.id   07b5b647111c78bc0f462e4ffda2e0ec
#
_cell.length_a   1.000
_cell.length_b   1.000
_cell.length_c   1.000
_cell.angle_alpha   90.00
_cell.angle_beta   90.00
_cell.angle_gamma   90.00
#
_symmetry.space_group_name_H-M   'P 1'
#
loop_
_entity.id
_entity.type
_entity.pdbx_description
1 polymer ?
#
loop_
_entity_poly.entity_id
_entity_poly.type
_entity_poly.pdbx_seq_one_letter_code
_entity_poly.pdbx_strand_id
1 'polypeptide(L)'
;MKNLKNFSDLDFSADSDDLKTIRARLQLGDYTVSVVTSLGVERGFSYGTLPSLTFEVAVFDYKGDFVPLSVADDVLGWQSMDQLNYLMAKLQADDVEDWVKVKRAEKLAWQNDREEDYDNALSYDNALDMED
;
A
#
# COMPACT_ATOMS: atom_id res chain seq x y z
N MET A 1 0.49 -18.89 22.41
CA MET A 1 0.12 -17.56 21.85
C MET A 1 1.23 -17.06 20.95
N LYS A 2 0.86 -16.58 19.76
CA LYS A 2 1.84 -15.93 18.90
C LYS A 2 2.18 -14.56 19.47
N ASN A 3 3.47 -14.25 19.57
CA ASN A 3 3.90 -12.91 19.86
C ASN A 3 3.84 -12.09 18.57
N LEU A 4 2.76 -11.35 18.40
CA LEU A 4 2.58 -10.54 17.20
C LEU A 4 3.56 -9.37 17.23
N LYS A 5 4.16 -9.11 16.09
CA LYS A 5 4.99 -7.93 15.89
C LYS A 5 4.09 -6.73 15.58
N ASN A 6 4.54 -5.55 15.97
CA ASN A 6 3.79 -4.31 15.78
C ASN A 6 4.75 -3.18 15.43
N PHE A 7 4.24 -1.96 15.40
CA PHE A 7 5.01 -0.77 15.02
C PHE A 7 6.33 -0.66 15.79
N SER A 8 6.34 -1.02 17.07
CA SER A 8 7.56 -0.89 17.89
C SER A 8 8.68 -1.86 17.50
N ASP A 9 8.36 -2.87 16.69
CA ASP A 9 9.36 -3.82 16.17
C ASP A 9 10.02 -3.32 14.88
N LEU A 10 9.54 -2.22 14.30
CA LEU A 10 10.13 -1.63 13.11
C LEU A 10 11.44 -0.93 13.47
N ASP A 11 12.47 -1.20 12.69
CA ASP A 11 13.80 -0.64 12.87
C ASP A 11 14.11 0.28 11.70
N PHE A 12 13.96 1.59 11.92
CA PHE A 12 14.12 2.58 10.88
C PHE A 12 15.58 2.94 10.67
N SER A 13 15.97 3.07 9.40
CA SER A 13 17.30 3.53 9.03
C SER A 13 17.18 4.55 7.90
N ALA A 14 18.22 5.37 7.73
CA ALA A 14 18.24 6.40 6.70
C ALA A 14 18.23 5.74 5.32
N ASP A 15 17.46 6.33 4.40
CA ASP A 15 17.49 5.94 3.00
C ASP A 15 18.81 6.41 2.40
N SER A 16 19.51 5.53 1.67
CA SER A 16 20.80 5.85 1.08
C SER A 16 20.68 6.90 -0.02
N ASP A 17 19.53 6.98 -0.68
CA ASP A 17 19.31 7.92 -1.78
C ASP A 17 18.72 9.25 -1.32
N ASP A 18 18.09 9.27 -0.14
CA ASP A 18 17.47 10.46 0.42
C ASP A 18 17.64 10.48 1.94
N LEU A 19 18.56 11.33 2.40
CA LEU A 19 18.87 11.45 3.83
C LEU A 19 17.73 12.06 4.65
N LYS A 20 16.70 12.61 3.99
CA LYS A 20 15.50 13.16 4.65
C LYS A 20 14.45 12.09 4.91
N THR A 21 14.66 10.88 4.40
CA THR A 21 13.70 9.79 4.47
C THR A 21 14.29 8.64 5.25
N ILE A 22 13.49 8.04 6.13
CA ILE A 22 13.85 6.81 6.83
C ILE A 22 12.89 5.70 6.46
N ARG A 23 13.40 4.48 6.48
CA ARG A 23 12.66 3.29 6.05
C ARG A 23 12.88 2.15 7.03
N ALA A 24 11.83 1.37 7.23
CA ALA A 24 11.91 0.09 7.95
C ALA A 24 11.26 -0.99 7.11
N ARG A 25 11.85 -2.16 7.07
CA ARG A 25 11.25 -3.35 6.47
C ARG A 25 11.23 -4.45 7.51
N LEU A 26 10.12 -5.18 7.57
CA LEU A 26 9.96 -6.25 8.53
C LEU A 26 9.21 -7.41 7.88
N GLN A 27 9.81 -8.59 7.98
CA GLN A 27 9.16 -9.80 7.47
C GLN A 27 8.19 -10.33 8.51
N LEU A 28 6.95 -10.58 8.06
CA LEU A 28 5.85 -11.09 8.86
C LEU A 28 5.33 -12.36 8.18
N GLY A 29 5.95 -13.51 8.49
CA GLY A 29 5.65 -14.76 7.79
C GLY A 29 6.06 -14.69 6.32
N ASP A 30 5.12 -14.93 5.43
CA ASP A 30 5.36 -14.88 3.98
C ASP A 30 5.30 -13.47 3.40
N TYR A 31 5.01 -12.46 4.22
CA TYR A 31 4.84 -11.09 3.77
C TYR A 31 5.90 -10.18 4.39
N THR A 32 6.24 -9.13 3.66
CA THR A 32 7.15 -8.10 4.14
C THR A 32 6.43 -6.76 4.11
N VAL A 33 6.42 -6.08 5.26
CA VAL A 33 5.91 -4.71 5.33
C VAL A 33 7.07 -3.74 5.15
N SER A 34 6.85 -2.70 4.34
CA SER A 34 7.81 -1.62 4.12
C SER A 34 7.16 -0.32 4.58
N VAL A 35 7.80 0.38 5.51
CA VAL A 35 7.27 1.61 6.11
C VAL A 35 8.29 2.71 5.89
N VAL A 36 7.84 3.84 5.37
CA VAL A 36 8.71 4.96 5.02
C VAL A 36 8.09 6.24 5.57
N THR A 37 8.92 7.14 6.07
CA THR A 37 8.48 8.47 6.47
C THR A 37 9.60 9.48 6.29
N SER A 38 9.23 10.76 6.15
CA SER A 38 10.18 11.87 6.03
C SER A 38 10.48 12.44 7.41
N LEU A 39 11.74 12.82 7.65
CA LEU A 39 12.19 13.29 8.96
C LEU A 39 11.67 14.67 9.33
N GLY A 40 11.42 15.53 8.34
CA GLY A 40 11.01 16.90 8.57
C GLY A 40 9.58 17.19 8.14
N VAL A 41 9.16 18.45 8.35
CA VAL A 41 7.85 18.90 7.90
C VAL A 41 7.75 18.98 6.37
N GLU A 42 8.88 19.17 5.70
CA GLU A 42 8.93 19.09 4.25
C GLU A 42 8.97 17.63 3.83
N ARG A 43 8.08 17.30 2.90
CA ARG A 43 8.02 15.93 2.38
C ARG A 43 9.27 15.63 1.55
N GLY A 44 9.96 14.53 1.88
CA GLY A 44 11.01 13.98 1.04
C GLY A 44 10.41 13.14 -0.09
N PHE A 45 10.82 11.89 -0.23
CA PHE A 45 10.29 10.98 -1.25
C PHE A 45 9.18 10.07 -0.70
N SER A 46 8.53 10.44 0.40
CA SER A 46 7.49 9.62 1.00
C SER A 46 6.18 10.39 1.18
N TYR A 47 5.09 9.64 1.29
CA TYR A 47 3.77 10.16 1.64
C TYR A 47 3.52 9.98 3.13
N GLY A 48 4.34 10.67 3.92
CA GLY A 48 4.25 10.68 5.38
C GLY A 48 5.35 11.56 5.95
N THR A 49 5.15 12.09 7.16
CA THR A 49 6.16 12.89 7.87
C THR A 49 6.22 12.46 9.32
N LEU A 50 7.43 12.38 9.86
CA LEU A 50 7.64 11.97 11.25
C LEU A 50 7.02 12.97 12.25
N PRO A 51 7.12 14.31 12.06
CA PRO A 51 6.46 15.24 12.97
C PRO A 51 4.95 15.05 13.11
N SER A 52 4.26 14.59 12.07
CA SER A 52 2.83 14.29 12.15
C SER A 52 2.54 12.84 12.51
N LEU A 53 3.58 12.01 12.70
CA LEU A 53 3.48 10.58 12.96
C LEU A 53 2.64 9.86 11.89
N THR A 54 2.91 10.21 10.63
CA THR A 54 2.30 9.56 9.48
C THR A 54 3.35 8.86 8.64
N PHE A 55 2.94 7.80 7.96
CA PHE A 55 3.85 6.88 7.27
C PHE A 55 3.26 6.42 5.95
N GLU A 56 4.15 6.12 5.02
CA GLU A 56 3.81 5.44 3.78
C GLU A 56 4.09 3.96 3.96
N VAL A 57 3.13 3.10 3.58
CA VAL A 57 3.27 1.66 3.79
C VAL A 57 2.99 0.90 2.50
N ALA A 58 3.78 -0.15 2.27
CA ALA A 58 3.59 -1.13 1.20
C ALA A 58 3.80 -2.52 1.77
N VAL A 59 3.18 -3.51 1.14
CA VAL A 59 3.33 -4.91 1.53
C VAL A 59 3.72 -5.72 0.30
N PHE A 60 4.67 -6.61 0.47
CA PHE A 60 5.14 -7.52 -0.56
C PHE A 60 4.90 -8.95 -0.12
N ASP A 61 4.55 -9.83 -1.07
CA ASP A 61 4.45 -11.26 -0.81
C ASP A 61 5.85 -11.92 -0.89
N TYR A 62 5.90 -13.25 -0.73
CA TYR A 62 7.17 -13.99 -0.74
C TYR A 62 7.88 -13.94 -2.10
N LYS A 63 7.15 -13.60 -3.17
CA LYS A 63 7.74 -13.46 -4.50
C LYS A 63 8.26 -12.04 -4.75
N GLY A 64 8.02 -11.12 -3.82
CA GLY A 64 8.38 -9.72 -4.00
C GLY A 64 7.34 -8.90 -4.75
N ASP A 65 6.15 -9.47 -5.00
CA ASP A 65 5.06 -8.76 -5.65
C ASP A 65 4.26 -7.96 -4.63
N PHE A 66 3.71 -6.83 -5.05
CA PHE A 66 2.86 -6.02 -4.18
C PHE A 66 1.59 -6.77 -3.80
N VAL A 67 1.19 -6.58 -2.52
CA VAL A 67 -0.16 -6.90 -2.07
C VAL A 67 -0.96 -5.59 -2.12
N PRO A 68 -2.08 -5.53 -2.88
CA PRO A 68 -2.87 -4.31 -2.95
C PRO A 68 -3.44 -3.95 -1.59
N LEU A 69 -3.22 -2.72 -1.14
CA LEU A 69 -3.73 -2.24 0.15
C LEU A 69 -5.03 -1.45 -0.02
N SER A 70 -5.30 -1.00 -1.24
CA SER A 70 -6.60 -0.42 -1.62
C SER A 70 -6.90 -0.83 -3.06
N VAL A 71 -8.12 -0.57 -3.52
CA VAL A 71 -8.50 -0.91 -4.89
C VAL A 71 -7.72 -0.11 -5.93
N ALA A 72 -7.27 1.09 -5.56
CA ALA A 72 -6.57 1.99 -6.47
C ALA A 72 -5.04 1.90 -6.36
N ASP A 73 -4.51 1.57 -5.17
CA ASP A 73 -3.09 1.70 -4.90
C ASP A 73 -2.52 0.51 -4.15
N ASP A 74 -1.29 0.15 -4.51
CA ASP A 74 -0.51 -0.84 -3.77
C ASP A 74 0.17 -0.23 -2.54
N VAL A 75 0.29 1.11 -2.51
CA VAL A 75 0.97 1.85 -1.45
C VAL A 75 -0.04 2.80 -0.81
N LEU A 76 -0.09 2.81 0.53
CA LEU A 76 -0.93 3.75 1.27
C LEU A 76 -0.07 4.82 1.93
N GLY A 77 -0.40 6.09 1.67
CA GLY A 77 0.26 7.22 2.33
C GLY A 77 -0.49 7.69 3.57
N TRP A 78 0.18 8.50 4.38
CA TRP A 78 -0.37 9.23 5.53
C TRP A 78 -1.04 8.32 6.56
N GLN A 79 -0.48 7.12 6.78
CA GLN A 79 -1.02 6.14 7.72
C GLN A 79 -0.52 6.44 9.13
N SER A 80 -1.42 6.35 10.11
CA SER A 80 -1.08 6.50 11.52
C SER A 80 -0.42 5.23 12.07
N MET A 81 0.15 5.32 13.27
CA MET A 81 0.69 4.15 13.98
C MET A 81 -0.39 3.10 14.23
N ASP A 82 -1.61 3.53 14.57
CA ASP A 82 -2.73 2.60 14.79
C ASP A 82 -3.10 1.86 13.52
N GLN A 83 -3.12 2.57 12.38
CA GLN A 83 -3.39 1.95 11.08
C GLN A 83 -2.30 0.95 10.70
N LEU A 84 -1.04 1.25 10.99
CA LEU A 84 0.07 0.32 10.77
C LEU A 84 -0.04 -0.91 11.64
N ASN A 85 -0.38 -0.73 12.92
CA ASN A 85 -0.57 -1.87 13.84
C ASN A 85 -1.71 -2.77 13.37
N TYR A 86 -2.80 -2.19 12.88
CA TYR A 86 -3.93 -2.96 12.33
C TYR A 86 -3.49 -3.78 11.12
N LEU A 87 -2.77 -3.16 10.19
CA LEU A 87 -2.28 -3.86 8.99
C LEU A 87 -1.31 -4.99 9.37
N MET A 88 -0.37 -4.71 10.27
CA MET A 88 0.60 -5.72 10.70
C MET A 88 -0.08 -6.89 11.39
N ALA A 89 -1.13 -6.63 12.17
CA ALA A 89 -1.92 -7.70 12.78
C ALA A 89 -2.63 -8.55 11.73
N LYS A 90 -3.17 -7.94 10.69
CA LYS A 90 -3.79 -8.67 9.56
C LYS A 90 -2.79 -9.58 8.85
N LEU A 91 -1.57 -9.09 8.64
CA LEU A 91 -0.54 -9.87 7.96
C LEU A 91 -0.07 -11.07 8.79
N GLN A 92 -0.28 -11.04 10.10
CA GLN A 92 0.11 -12.12 11.01
C GLN A 92 -1.07 -13.00 11.42
N ALA A 93 -2.26 -12.74 10.92
CA ALA A 93 -3.46 -13.53 11.23
C ALA A 93 -3.47 -14.84 10.44
N ASP A 94 -4.16 -15.84 10.98
CA ASP A 94 -4.24 -17.16 10.34
C ASP A 94 -4.98 -17.11 9.00
N ASP A 95 -5.86 -16.12 8.79
CA ASP A 95 -6.62 -15.93 7.56
C ASP A 95 -5.97 -14.95 6.57
N VAL A 96 -4.69 -14.65 6.72
CA VAL A 96 -4.00 -13.66 5.90
C VAL A 96 -4.09 -13.97 4.40
N GLU A 97 -3.97 -15.24 4.02
CA GLU A 97 -4.03 -15.60 2.60
C GLU A 97 -5.40 -15.31 1.99
N ASP A 98 -6.47 -15.58 2.74
CA ASP A 98 -7.83 -15.25 2.31
C ASP A 98 -8.01 -13.74 2.19
N TRP A 99 -7.50 -12.99 3.16
CA TRP A 99 -7.53 -11.53 3.14
C TRP A 99 -6.82 -10.97 1.91
N VAL A 100 -5.64 -11.50 1.57
CA VAL A 100 -4.87 -11.09 0.40
C VAL A 100 -5.63 -11.40 -0.89
N LYS A 101 -6.24 -12.59 -0.97
CA LYS A 101 -7.05 -12.98 -2.14
C LYS A 101 -8.21 -12.02 -2.37
N VAL A 102 -8.89 -11.63 -1.28
CA VAL A 102 -9.99 -10.66 -1.36
C VAL A 102 -9.48 -9.31 -1.87
N LYS A 103 -8.36 -8.83 -1.33
CA LYS A 103 -7.77 -7.57 -1.77
C LYS A 103 -7.41 -7.58 -3.26
N ARG A 104 -6.83 -8.67 -3.73
CA ARG A 104 -6.48 -8.82 -5.16
C ARG A 104 -7.71 -8.89 -6.05
N ALA A 105 -8.75 -9.60 -5.59
CA ALA A 105 -10.02 -9.68 -6.33
C ALA A 105 -10.73 -8.32 -6.40
N GLU A 106 -10.75 -7.58 -5.31
CA GLU A 106 -11.33 -6.23 -5.26
C GLU A 106 -10.63 -5.29 -6.24
N LYS A 107 -9.28 -5.32 -6.26
CA LYS A 107 -8.51 -4.49 -7.18
C LYS A 107 -8.79 -4.85 -8.63
N LEU A 108 -8.82 -6.13 -8.94
CA LEU A 108 -9.09 -6.61 -10.30
C LEU A 108 -10.49 -6.19 -10.76
N ALA A 109 -11.50 -6.34 -9.90
CA ALA A 109 -12.86 -5.92 -10.22
C ALA A 109 -12.93 -4.41 -10.48
N TRP A 110 -12.25 -3.62 -9.65
CA TRP A 110 -12.19 -2.16 -9.81
C TRP A 110 -11.52 -1.77 -11.14
N GLN A 111 -10.42 -2.44 -11.49
CA GLN A 111 -9.72 -2.19 -12.76
C GLN A 111 -10.59 -2.54 -13.95
N ASN A 112 -11.29 -3.67 -13.89
CA ASN A 112 -12.19 -4.09 -14.98
C ASN A 112 -13.35 -3.12 -15.17
N ASP A 113 -13.95 -2.63 -14.08
CA ASP A 113 -15.02 -1.64 -14.15
C ASP A 113 -14.53 -0.35 -14.80
N ARG A 114 -13.33 0.09 -14.47
CA ARG A 114 -12.76 1.29 -15.07
C ARG A 114 -12.44 1.11 -16.55
N GLU A 115 -11.97 -0.05 -16.94
CA GLU A 115 -11.72 -0.37 -18.34
C GLU A 115 -13.02 -0.37 -19.15
N GLU A 116 -14.09 -0.95 -18.60
CA GLU A 116 -15.41 -0.93 -19.23
C GLU A 116 -15.92 0.50 -19.42
N ASP A 117 -15.80 1.33 -18.39
CA ASP A 117 -16.21 2.73 -18.46
C ASP A 117 -15.41 3.49 -19.52
N TYR A 118 -14.12 3.23 -19.60
CA TYR A 118 -13.25 3.85 -20.58
C TYR A 118 -13.63 3.42 -22.00
N ASP A 119 -13.84 2.12 -22.21
CA ASP A 119 -14.24 1.58 -23.51
C ASP A 119 -15.62 2.11 -23.94
N ASN A 120 -16.56 2.20 -23.00
CA ASN A 120 -17.89 2.75 -23.28
C ASN A 120 -17.80 4.24 -23.66
N ALA A 121 -16.96 5.00 -22.99
CA ALA A 121 -16.75 6.42 -23.34
C ALA A 121 -16.15 6.56 -24.73
N LEU A 122 -15.18 5.75 -25.09
CA LEU A 122 -14.58 5.76 -26.42
C LEU A 122 -15.60 5.39 -27.49
N SER A 123 -16.43 4.36 -27.25
CA SER A 123 -17.49 3.95 -28.18
C SER A 123 -18.50 5.07 -28.37
N TYR A 124 -18.86 5.76 -27.32
CA TYR A 124 -19.79 6.88 -27.39
C TYR A 124 -19.20 8.03 -28.22
N ASP A 125 -17.95 8.38 -28.02
CA ASP A 125 -17.26 9.41 -28.77
C ASP A 125 -17.17 9.04 -30.25
N ASN A 126 -16.87 7.80 -30.55
CA ASN A 126 -16.83 7.30 -31.93
C ASN A 126 -18.21 7.40 -32.62
N ALA A 127 -19.27 7.08 -31.88
CA ALA A 127 -20.63 7.19 -32.41
C ALA A 127 -20.99 8.65 -32.71
N LEU A 128 -20.58 9.59 -31.85
CA LEU A 128 -20.79 11.01 -32.10
C LEU A 128 -20.02 11.50 -33.33
N ASP A 129 -18.78 11.06 -33.50
CA ASP A 129 -17.97 11.38 -34.67
C ASP A 129 -18.60 10.86 -35.97
N MET A 130 -19.22 9.70 -35.90
CA MET A 130 -19.86 9.10 -37.05
C MET A 130 -21.14 9.83 -37.45
N GLU A 131 -21.80 10.50 -36.54
CA GLU A 131 -23.02 11.27 -36.83
C GLU A 131 -22.73 12.59 -37.51
N ASP A 132 -21.52 13.07 -37.41
CA ASP A 132 -21.09 14.28 -38.09
C ASP A 132 -20.79 14.00 -39.57
#